data_b8c44a02d99998ebd0cc27ac7e02784e
#
_entry.id   b8c44a02d99998ebd0cc27ac7e02784e
#
_cell.length_a   1.000
_cell.length_b   1.000
_cell.length_c   1.000
_cell.angle_alpha   90.00
_cell.angle_beta   90.00
_cell.angle_gamma   90.00
#
_symmetry.space_group_name_H-M   'P 1'
#
loop_
_entity.id
_entity.type
_entity.pdbx_description
1 polymer ?
#
loop_
_entity_poly.entity_id
_entity_poly.type
_entity_poly.pdbx_seq_one_letter_code
_entity_poly.pdbx_strand_id
1 'polypeptide(L)'
;MQTTREKKQNYNTKFINAMISDLFFSKNLLEKVQLKINPFYSLIEKKLKEKLSLIKDQRCLGYINIQIKKNEEDFNFISRHREQGNLKARLIKNYDKNDELIIINTAGGLTSGDTNINSIVVSDNITLNITTQSMEKVYKCKEHSANAYSNIIVGANSYVSWIPLETIFFNGGNLRRRINIELEASSNFLGIETIIFGRQAMGEIIKKGSLNDAWQIFREDKLVYSDFNELNGNINYKISNKIIMNGNNIFCNVIFSGKKIKAYSRKILSYINKNKYFAGTSIVNGVMIIKVLSKDINEIRIFLSNLLDILDNNFNLPKIWSF
;
A
#
# COMPACT_ATOMS: atom_id res chain seq x y z
N MET A 1 -18.55 -1.13 40.12
CA MET A 1 -17.22 -1.06 39.49
C MET A 1 -17.28 -1.77 38.14
N GLN A 2 -17.20 -1.04 37.03
CA GLN A 2 -17.07 -1.65 35.71
C GLN A 2 -15.73 -2.39 35.61
N THR A 3 -15.77 -3.63 35.16
CA THR A 3 -14.55 -4.44 35.01
C THR A 3 -13.59 -3.80 33.99
N THR A 4 -12.29 -4.01 34.15
CA THR A 4 -11.26 -3.53 33.19
C THR A 4 -11.56 -3.98 31.75
N ARG A 5 -12.29 -5.08 31.61
CA ARG A 5 -12.74 -5.67 30.35
C ARG A 5 -13.84 -4.84 29.68
N GLU A 6 -14.84 -4.38 30.45
CA GLU A 6 -15.92 -3.51 29.96
C GLU A 6 -15.42 -2.12 29.57
N LYS A 7 -14.45 -1.56 30.32
CA LYS A 7 -13.80 -0.29 29.97
C LYS A 7 -13.02 -0.39 28.66
N LYS A 8 -12.30 -1.49 28.42
CA LYS A 8 -11.54 -1.74 27.19
C LYS A 8 -12.44 -1.94 25.97
N GLN A 9 -13.56 -2.64 26.16
CA GLN A 9 -14.57 -2.88 25.14
C GLN A 9 -15.29 -1.58 24.76
N ASN A 10 -15.62 -0.74 25.75
CA ASN A 10 -16.24 0.57 25.54
C ASN A 10 -15.26 1.57 24.86
N TYR A 11 -13.99 1.51 25.17
CA TYR A 11 -12.95 2.32 24.52
C TYR A 11 -12.80 1.93 23.05
N ASN A 12 -12.72 0.64 22.74
CA ASN A 12 -12.63 0.13 21.39
C ASN A 12 -13.87 0.47 20.53
N THR A 13 -15.07 0.42 21.13
CA THR A 13 -16.32 0.80 20.44
C THR A 13 -16.37 2.30 20.14
N LYS A 14 -15.99 3.14 21.11
CA LYS A 14 -15.87 4.60 20.89
C LYS A 14 -14.84 4.93 19.81
N PHE A 15 -13.72 4.22 19.82
CA PHE A 15 -12.64 4.36 18.84
C PHE A 15 -13.13 4.04 17.42
N ILE A 16 -13.80 2.92 17.22
CA ILE A 16 -14.28 2.48 15.91
C ILE A 16 -15.41 3.38 15.40
N ASN A 17 -16.31 3.81 16.29
CA ASN A 17 -17.34 4.78 15.90
C ASN A 17 -16.75 6.12 15.48
N ALA A 18 -15.68 6.57 16.15
CA ALA A 18 -14.95 7.75 15.75
C ALA A 18 -14.20 7.57 14.42
N MET A 19 -13.60 6.40 14.18
CA MET A 19 -12.93 6.02 12.94
C MET A 19 -13.92 5.90 11.77
N ILE A 20 -15.09 5.29 12.03
CA ILE A 20 -16.22 5.23 11.08
C ILE A 20 -16.71 6.66 10.78
N SER A 21 -16.91 7.50 11.80
CA SER A 21 -17.28 8.90 11.66
C SER A 21 -16.29 9.68 10.78
N ASP A 22 -14.98 9.43 10.92
CA ASP A 22 -13.97 10.13 10.10
C ASP A 22 -13.89 9.62 8.66
N LEU A 23 -14.12 8.33 8.46
CA LEU A 23 -14.32 7.76 7.12
C LEU A 23 -15.56 8.41 6.46
N PHE A 24 -16.60 8.71 7.23
CA PHE A 24 -17.79 9.42 6.76
C PHE A 24 -17.62 10.96 6.70
N PHE A 25 -16.73 11.55 7.53
CA PHE A 25 -16.45 13.01 7.44
C PHE A 25 -15.63 13.35 6.19
N SER A 26 -14.81 12.42 5.70
CA SER A 26 -14.28 12.55 4.34
C SER A 26 -15.40 12.61 3.30
N LYS A 27 -16.58 12.04 3.59
CA LYS A 27 -17.78 12.15 2.78
C LYS A 27 -18.28 13.58 2.57
N ASN A 28 -18.16 14.48 3.56
CA ASN A 28 -18.54 15.89 3.40
C ASN A 28 -17.53 16.71 2.56
N LEU A 29 -16.28 16.27 2.50
CA LEU A 29 -15.33 16.79 1.50
C LEU A 29 -15.63 16.18 0.12
N LEU A 30 -16.10 14.94 0.10
CA LEU A 30 -16.52 14.18 -1.07
C LEU A 30 -17.89 14.65 -1.63
N GLU A 31 -18.81 15.18 -0.80
CA GLU A 31 -20.08 15.78 -1.25
C GLU A 31 -19.88 17.05 -2.09
N LYS A 32 -18.77 17.78 -1.87
CA LYS A 32 -18.35 18.85 -2.80
C LYS A 32 -17.75 18.34 -4.11
N VAL A 33 -17.39 17.06 -4.20
CA VAL A 33 -16.75 16.41 -5.36
C VAL A 33 -17.64 15.26 -5.90
N GLN A 34 -18.93 15.19 -5.59
CA GLN A 34 -19.89 14.17 -6.11
C GLN A 34 -19.40 12.71 -6.10
N LEU A 35 -18.56 12.31 -5.13
CA LEU A 35 -18.05 10.95 -5.09
C LEU A 35 -19.10 10.00 -4.49
N LYS A 36 -19.59 9.08 -5.31
CA LYS A 36 -20.46 7.96 -4.88
C LYS A 36 -19.74 7.12 -3.81
N ILE A 37 -20.49 6.55 -2.88
CA ILE A 37 -19.97 5.69 -1.81
C ILE A 37 -19.10 4.60 -2.41
N ASN A 38 -17.79 4.68 -2.17
CA ASN A 38 -16.86 3.67 -2.67
C ASN A 38 -17.10 2.34 -1.91
N PRO A 39 -17.23 1.20 -2.63
CA PRO A 39 -17.38 -0.13 -2.02
C PRO A 39 -16.30 -0.46 -0.96
N PHE A 40 -15.15 0.18 -1.07
CA PHE A 40 -14.05 0.06 -0.10
C PHE A 40 -14.47 0.49 1.31
N TYR A 41 -15.16 1.62 1.47
CA TYR A 41 -15.61 2.12 2.78
C TYR A 41 -16.67 1.20 3.41
N SER A 42 -17.63 0.73 2.62
CA SER A 42 -18.65 -0.21 3.11
C SER A 42 -18.03 -1.54 3.53
N LEU A 43 -17.00 -2.01 2.81
CA LEU A 43 -16.27 -3.23 3.15
C LEU A 43 -15.47 -3.08 4.45
N ILE A 44 -14.80 -1.93 4.65
CA ILE A 44 -14.05 -1.64 5.88
C ILE A 44 -15.02 -1.55 7.05
N GLU A 45 -16.12 -0.81 6.93
CA GLU A 45 -17.12 -0.65 7.98
C GLU A 45 -17.72 -2.01 8.42
N LYS A 46 -18.14 -2.83 7.45
CA LYS A 46 -18.65 -4.17 7.73
C LYS A 46 -17.64 -5.03 8.48
N LYS A 47 -16.39 -5.06 8.01
CA LYS A 47 -15.33 -5.87 8.62
C LYS A 47 -14.88 -5.36 9.98
N LEU A 48 -14.92 -4.06 10.22
CA LEU A 48 -14.64 -3.49 11.54
C LEU A 48 -15.71 -3.88 12.54
N LYS A 49 -16.98 -3.82 12.14
CA LYS A 49 -18.12 -4.26 12.98
C LYS A 49 -18.05 -5.76 13.32
N GLU A 50 -17.75 -6.60 12.33
CA GLU A 50 -17.57 -8.05 12.53
C GLU A 50 -16.38 -8.35 13.46
N LYS A 51 -15.28 -7.60 13.35
CA LYS A 51 -14.10 -7.80 14.21
C LYS A 51 -14.27 -7.38 15.65
N LEU A 52 -15.14 -6.41 15.93
CA LEU A 52 -15.42 -5.97 17.31
C LEU A 52 -15.97 -7.09 18.19
N SER A 53 -16.76 -7.98 17.60
CA SER A 53 -17.34 -9.13 18.32
C SER A 53 -16.33 -10.26 18.58
N LEU A 54 -15.18 -10.25 17.87
CA LEU A 54 -14.19 -11.33 17.87
C LEU A 54 -12.91 -11.01 18.66
N ILE A 55 -12.75 -9.78 19.19
CA ILE A 55 -11.52 -9.39 19.92
C ILE A 55 -11.53 -10.02 21.32
N LYS A 56 -11.16 -11.28 21.40
CA LYS A 56 -10.87 -11.97 22.68
C LYS A 56 -9.44 -11.76 23.14
N ASP A 57 -8.50 -11.49 22.22
CA ASP A 57 -7.06 -11.39 22.44
C ASP A 57 -6.52 -9.98 22.21
N GLN A 58 -5.31 -9.74 22.69
CA GLN A 58 -4.59 -8.48 22.45
C GLN A 58 -4.14 -8.42 20.98
N ARG A 59 -4.83 -7.61 20.15
CA ARG A 59 -4.53 -7.39 18.73
C ARG A 59 -4.22 -5.93 18.47
N CYS A 60 -3.36 -5.67 17.48
CA CYS A 60 -3.07 -4.32 17.03
C CYS A 60 -4.17 -3.84 16.07
N LEU A 61 -4.67 -2.64 16.34
CA LEU A 61 -5.54 -1.92 15.45
C LEU A 61 -4.92 -0.56 15.20
N GLY A 62 -4.23 -0.43 14.05
CA GLY A 62 -3.60 0.81 13.62
C GLY A 62 -4.49 1.57 12.63
N TYR A 63 -4.56 2.89 12.80
CA TYR A 63 -5.28 3.77 11.88
C TYR A 63 -4.57 5.10 11.74
N ILE A 64 -4.44 5.58 10.51
CA ILE A 64 -4.09 6.95 10.20
C ILE A 64 -5.11 7.57 9.25
N ASN A 65 -5.43 8.84 9.48
CA ASN A 65 -6.18 9.68 8.53
C ASN A 65 -5.40 10.98 8.35
N ILE A 66 -4.82 11.14 7.17
CA ILE A 66 -3.90 12.21 6.84
C ILE A 66 -4.44 12.96 5.63
N GLN A 67 -4.46 14.28 5.71
CA GLN A 67 -4.71 15.12 4.55
C GLN A 67 -3.53 16.06 4.33
N ILE A 68 -2.98 16.05 3.14
CA ILE A 68 -1.88 16.92 2.71
C ILE A 68 -2.46 18.03 1.83
N LYS A 69 -2.08 19.27 2.14
CA LYS A 69 -2.42 20.49 1.40
C LYS A 69 -1.16 21.33 1.16
N LYS A 70 -1.25 22.30 0.25
CA LYS A 70 -0.28 23.40 0.14
C LYS A 70 -0.76 24.61 0.93
N ASN A 71 0.19 25.34 1.52
CA ASN A 71 -0.05 26.64 2.11
C ASN A 71 0.11 27.75 1.05
N GLU A 72 -0.05 29.01 1.45
CA GLU A 72 0.09 30.20 0.57
C GLU A 72 1.51 30.35 -0.02
N GLU A 73 2.53 29.81 0.66
CA GLU A 73 3.92 29.82 0.22
C GLU A 73 4.28 28.59 -0.63
N ASP A 74 3.28 27.82 -1.10
CA ASP A 74 3.44 26.62 -1.94
C ASP A 74 4.13 25.41 -1.25
N PHE A 75 4.19 25.38 0.09
CA PHE A 75 4.73 24.27 0.85
C PHE A 75 3.67 23.25 1.23
N ASN A 76 3.98 21.96 1.09
CA ASN A 76 3.12 20.90 1.58
C ASN A 76 3.04 20.89 3.11
N PHE A 77 1.87 20.68 3.67
CA PHE A 77 1.66 20.52 5.11
C PHE A 77 0.53 19.54 5.40
N ILE A 78 0.52 18.98 6.61
CA ILE A 78 -0.59 18.15 7.08
C ILE A 78 -1.70 19.02 7.62
N SER A 79 -2.81 19.10 6.90
CA SER A 79 -4.02 19.86 7.30
C SER A 79 -4.96 19.04 8.19
N ARG A 80 -4.90 17.70 8.09
CA ARG A 80 -5.59 16.78 9.00
C ARG A 80 -4.61 15.68 9.40
N HIS A 81 -4.48 15.47 10.71
CA HIS A 81 -3.56 14.48 11.27
C HIS A 81 -4.27 13.70 12.37
N ARG A 82 -4.64 12.48 12.10
CA ARG A 82 -5.20 11.56 13.09
C ARG A 82 -4.47 10.23 13.05
N GLU A 83 -4.02 9.80 14.20
CA GLU A 83 -3.27 8.56 14.40
C GLU A 83 -3.86 7.79 15.56
N GLN A 84 -3.97 6.49 15.42
CA GLN A 84 -4.41 5.63 16.51
C GLN A 84 -3.72 4.27 16.47
N GLY A 85 -3.56 3.65 17.64
CA GLY A 85 -2.92 2.36 17.77
C GLY A 85 -1.45 2.41 17.37
N ASN A 86 -1.05 1.38 16.64
CA ASN A 86 0.34 1.16 16.23
C ASN A 86 0.78 1.95 14.98
N LEU A 87 -0.12 2.60 14.26
CA LEU A 87 0.25 3.40 13.10
C LEU A 87 0.53 4.85 13.46
N LYS A 88 1.61 5.38 12.87
CA LYS A 88 2.03 6.78 12.94
C LYS A 88 2.38 7.27 11.54
N ALA A 89 2.34 8.58 11.33
CA ALA A 89 2.76 9.20 10.09
C ALA A 89 3.57 10.47 10.34
N ARG A 90 4.58 10.74 9.49
CA ARG A 90 5.41 11.95 9.55
C ARG A 90 5.61 12.49 8.15
N LEU A 91 5.38 13.77 7.97
CA LEU A 91 5.71 14.49 6.75
C LEU A 91 7.13 15.06 6.89
N ILE A 92 8.01 14.61 6.02
CA ILE A 92 9.41 15.07 5.94
C ILE A 92 9.54 15.95 4.70
N LYS A 93 10.02 17.16 4.88
CA LYS A 93 10.33 18.07 3.79
C LYS A 93 11.72 17.79 3.26
N ASN A 94 11.84 17.75 1.93
CA ASN A 94 13.11 17.58 1.24
C ASN A 94 13.36 18.80 0.34
N TYR A 95 14.59 19.31 0.34
CA TYR A 95 14.96 20.47 -0.48
C TYR A 95 15.30 20.10 -1.92
N ASP A 96 15.79 18.88 -2.15
CA ASP A 96 16.34 18.38 -3.42
C ASP A 96 15.51 17.26 -4.05
N LYS A 97 14.47 16.79 -3.36
CA LYS A 97 13.57 15.70 -3.77
C LYS A 97 12.14 16.00 -3.35
N ASN A 98 11.22 15.12 -3.75
CA ASN A 98 9.82 15.20 -3.31
C ASN A 98 9.72 15.06 -1.79
N ASP A 99 8.78 15.79 -1.20
CA ASP A 99 8.40 15.58 0.20
C ASP A 99 7.95 14.14 0.43
N GLU A 100 8.16 13.64 1.65
CA GLU A 100 7.88 12.25 2.01
C GLU A 100 6.90 12.15 3.17
N LEU A 101 5.79 11.45 2.95
CA LEU A 101 4.92 11.00 4.03
C LEU A 101 5.37 9.60 4.47
N ILE A 102 6.02 9.51 5.62
CA ILE A 102 6.55 8.26 6.16
C ILE A 102 5.53 7.64 7.12
N ILE A 103 5.05 6.44 6.80
CA ILE A 103 4.17 5.64 7.65
C ILE A 103 5.01 4.72 8.53
N ILE A 104 4.69 4.68 9.82
CA ILE A 104 5.44 3.93 10.83
C ILE A 104 4.50 2.93 11.51
N ASN A 105 4.81 1.64 11.40
CA ASN A 105 4.16 0.59 12.17
C ASN A 105 4.99 0.30 13.43
N THR A 106 4.58 0.82 14.57
CA THR A 106 5.29 0.65 15.84
C THR A 106 5.16 -0.75 16.46
N ALA A 107 4.31 -1.62 15.91
CA ALA A 107 4.18 -3.01 16.34
C ALA A 107 5.27 -3.92 15.74
N GLY A 108 6.09 -3.41 14.80
CA GLY A 108 7.20 -4.16 14.21
C GLY A 108 6.77 -5.27 13.24
N GLY A 109 5.51 -5.33 12.84
CA GLY A 109 4.96 -6.29 11.89
C GLY A 109 3.49 -6.59 12.14
N LEU A 110 2.96 -7.54 11.40
CA LEU A 110 1.56 -7.97 11.43
C LEU A 110 1.45 -9.45 11.81
N THR A 111 0.51 -9.79 12.66
CA THR A 111 0.20 -11.17 13.01
C THR A 111 -1.31 -11.42 13.01
N SER A 112 -1.72 -12.62 13.41
CA SER A 112 -3.12 -13.07 13.39
C SER A 112 -4.09 -12.05 13.97
N GLY A 113 -5.03 -11.58 13.17
CA GLY A 113 -6.07 -10.65 13.60
C GLY A 113 -5.69 -9.17 13.63
N ASP A 114 -4.42 -8.80 13.48
CA ASP A 114 -4.01 -7.40 13.38
C ASP A 114 -4.64 -6.70 12.18
N THR A 115 -4.89 -5.41 12.31
CA THR A 115 -5.47 -4.61 11.24
C THR A 115 -4.81 -3.23 11.20
N ASN A 116 -4.24 -2.89 10.07
CA ASN A 116 -3.71 -1.55 9.78
C ASN A 116 -4.53 -0.88 8.67
N ILE A 117 -4.87 0.38 8.86
CA ILE A 117 -5.68 1.16 7.92
C ILE A 117 -5.02 2.51 7.68
N ASN A 118 -4.73 2.80 6.43
CA ASN A 118 -4.22 4.08 5.96
C ASN A 118 -5.32 4.78 5.14
N SER A 119 -5.70 5.98 5.52
CA SER A 119 -6.58 6.87 4.77
C SER A 119 -5.82 8.16 4.50
N ILE A 120 -5.47 8.40 3.23
CA ILE A 120 -4.60 9.51 2.83
C ILE A 120 -5.27 10.30 1.72
N VAL A 121 -5.39 11.60 1.90
CA VAL A 121 -5.92 12.53 0.91
C VAL A 121 -4.82 13.52 0.55
N VAL A 122 -4.46 13.56 -0.71
CA VAL A 122 -3.51 14.52 -1.28
C VAL A 122 -4.30 15.50 -2.14
N SER A 123 -4.29 16.78 -1.78
CA SER A 123 -4.99 17.83 -2.51
C SER A 123 -4.32 18.14 -3.84
N ASP A 124 -4.85 19.09 -4.58
CA ASP A 124 -4.38 19.45 -5.93
C ASP A 124 -2.95 20.04 -5.93
N ASN A 125 -2.25 19.87 -7.05
CA ASN A 125 -0.93 20.46 -7.35
C ASN A 125 0.17 20.04 -6.37
N ILE A 126 0.11 18.84 -5.81
CA ILE A 126 1.07 18.31 -4.83
C ILE A 126 1.95 17.24 -5.48
N THR A 127 3.27 17.30 -5.20
CA THR A 127 4.20 16.21 -5.48
C THR A 127 4.62 15.60 -4.15
N LEU A 128 4.38 14.27 -3.98
CA LEU A 128 4.54 13.59 -2.69
C LEU A 128 4.92 12.12 -2.87
N ASN A 129 5.94 11.69 -2.13
CA ASN A 129 6.20 10.27 -1.92
C ASN A 129 5.52 9.78 -0.63
N ILE A 130 4.85 8.65 -0.69
CA ILE A 130 4.32 7.95 0.48
C ILE A 130 5.09 6.64 0.64
N THR A 131 5.74 6.47 1.78
CA THR A 131 6.60 5.31 2.05
C THR A 131 6.44 4.82 3.48
N THR A 132 7.09 3.71 3.84
CA THR A 132 7.14 3.19 5.22
C THR A 132 8.53 3.36 5.82
N GLN A 133 8.60 3.49 7.15
CA GLN A 133 9.88 3.60 7.86
C GLN A 133 10.72 2.33 7.77
N SER A 134 10.08 1.17 7.73
CA SER A 134 10.72 -0.13 7.73
C SER A 134 9.94 -1.12 6.88
N MET A 135 10.58 -2.24 6.54
CA MET A 135 9.93 -3.38 5.91
C MET A 135 8.80 -3.90 6.78
N GLU A 136 7.64 -4.20 6.19
CA GLU A 136 6.52 -4.83 6.90
C GLU A 136 6.78 -6.34 7.03
N LYS A 137 6.63 -6.88 8.24
CA LYS A 137 6.81 -8.30 8.52
C LYS A 137 5.47 -8.96 8.74
N VAL A 138 5.16 -9.98 7.96
CA VAL A 138 3.95 -10.79 8.14
C VAL A 138 4.32 -12.07 8.86
N TYR A 139 4.07 -12.09 10.16
CA TYR A 139 4.37 -13.21 11.03
C TYR A 139 3.37 -14.37 10.86
N LYS A 140 3.72 -15.53 11.42
CA LYS A 140 2.83 -16.69 11.46
C LYS A 140 1.48 -16.33 12.08
N CYS A 141 0.41 -16.63 11.37
CA CYS A 141 -0.96 -16.46 11.82
C CYS A 141 -1.56 -17.80 12.23
N LYS A 142 -2.24 -17.87 13.38
CA LYS A 142 -2.86 -19.10 13.87
C LYS A 142 -4.29 -19.26 13.35
N GLU A 143 -5.17 -18.29 13.59
CA GLU A 143 -6.61 -18.41 13.36
C GLU A 143 -7.13 -17.43 12.31
N HIS A 144 -6.65 -16.18 12.35
CA HIS A 144 -7.17 -15.09 11.52
C HIS A 144 -6.07 -14.49 10.65
N SER A 145 -6.44 -13.93 9.51
CA SER A 145 -5.51 -13.14 8.69
C SER A 145 -5.13 -11.83 9.39
N ALA A 146 -3.91 -11.38 9.18
CA ALA A 146 -3.56 -9.98 9.29
C ALA A 146 -4.23 -9.20 8.16
N ASN A 147 -4.61 -7.93 8.40
CA ASN A 147 -5.25 -7.12 7.38
C ASN A 147 -4.54 -5.77 7.25
N ALA A 148 -4.31 -5.35 6.02
CA ALA A 148 -3.76 -4.05 5.67
C ALA A 148 -4.66 -3.39 4.62
N TYR A 149 -5.17 -2.20 4.91
CA TYR A 149 -6.03 -1.44 4.01
C TYR A 149 -5.39 -0.07 3.77
N SER A 150 -5.26 0.32 2.51
CA SER A 150 -4.80 1.65 2.14
C SER A 150 -5.77 2.26 1.15
N ASN A 151 -6.26 3.46 1.47
CA ASN A 151 -7.06 4.28 0.57
C ASN A 151 -6.33 5.60 0.35
N ILE A 152 -6.02 5.91 -0.90
CA ILE A 152 -5.28 7.11 -1.30
C ILE A 152 -6.07 7.85 -2.35
N ILE A 153 -6.43 9.09 -2.04
CA ILE A 153 -7.13 10.01 -2.95
C ILE A 153 -6.12 11.03 -3.44
N VAL A 154 -6.03 11.20 -4.75
CA VAL A 154 -5.04 12.07 -5.41
C VAL A 154 -5.74 13.16 -6.18
N GLY A 155 -5.56 14.39 -5.75
CA GLY A 155 -6.13 15.59 -6.35
C GLY A 155 -5.54 15.93 -7.72
N ALA A 156 -6.16 16.89 -8.39
CA ALA A 156 -5.82 17.32 -9.75
C ALA A 156 -4.37 17.82 -9.86
N ASN A 157 -3.71 17.55 -10.99
CA ASN A 157 -2.33 17.95 -11.30
C ASN A 157 -1.27 17.50 -10.29
N SER A 158 -1.59 16.53 -9.43
CA SER A 158 -0.67 16.01 -8.42
C SER A 158 0.13 14.82 -8.97
N TYR A 159 1.34 14.63 -8.40
CA TYR A 159 2.21 13.49 -8.62
C TYR A 159 2.41 12.77 -7.29
N VAL A 160 1.79 11.64 -7.13
CA VAL A 160 1.84 10.87 -5.88
C VAL A 160 2.42 9.49 -6.13
N SER A 161 3.40 9.13 -5.31
CA SER A 161 3.91 7.77 -5.30
C SER A 161 3.56 7.05 -4.00
N TRP A 162 3.19 5.77 -4.12
CA TRP A 162 3.09 4.81 -3.04
C TRP A 162 4.22 3.81 -3.19
N ILE A 163 5.29 4.00 -2.41
CA ILE A 163 6.53 3.21 -2.49
C ILE A 163 6.93 2.76 -1.07
N PRO A 164 6.16 1.89 -0.42
CA PRO A 164 6.56 1.30 0.85
C PRO A 164 7.82 0.44 0.67
N LEU A 165 8.57 0.24 1.75
CA LEU A 165 9.60 -0.80 1.79
C LEU A 165 8.95 -2.19 1.68
N GLU A 166 9.77 -3.18 1.42
CA GLU A 166 9.33 -4.54 1.11
C GLU A 166 8.50 -5.17 2.23
N THR A 167 7.56 -6.01 1.86
CA THR A 167 6.83 -6.88 2.78
C THR A 167 7.52 -8.24 2.86
N ILE A 168 8.02 -8.63 4.03
CA ILE A 168 8.62 -9.95 4.28
C ILE A 168 7.55 -10.89 4.80
N PHE A 169 7.23 -11.90 4.02
CA PHE A 169 6.19 -12.87 4.32
C PHE A 169 6.81 -14.14 4.93
N PHE A 170 6.58 -14.39 6.22
CA PHE A 170 7.18 -15.51 6.96
C PHE A 170 6.37 -16.79 6.80
N ASN A 171 6.98 -17.93 7.08
CA ASN A 171 6.30 -19.21 7.03
C ASN A 171 5.07 -19.26 7.96
N GLY A 172 3.93 -19.61 7.40
CA GLY A 172 2.64 -19.56 8.10
C GLY A 172 2.00 -18.18 8.18
N GLY A 173 2.53 -17.19 7.48
CA GLY A 173 1.91 -15.87 7.35
C GLY A 173 0.55 -15.97 6.68
N ASN A 174 -0.35 -15.06 7.03
CA ASN A 174 -1.67 -14.94 6.42
C ASN A 174 -2.01 -13.46 6.34
N LEU A 175 -1.93 -12.89 5.14
CA LEU A 175 -2.15 -11.47 4.87
C LEU A 175 -3.31 -11.28 3.89
N ARG A 176 -4.21 -10.39 4.26
CA ARG A 176 -5.19 -9.81 3.36
C ARG A 176 -4.90 -8.32 3.20
N ARG A 177 -4.44 -7.91 2.01
CA ARG A 177 -4.15 -6.52 1.70
C ARG A 177 -5.10 -5.99 0.63
N ARG A 178 -5.52 -4.74 0.79
CA ARG A 178 -6.33 -4.00 -0.19
C ARG A 178 -5.78 -2.60 -0.32
N ILE A 179 -5.48 -2.20 -1.55
CA ILE A 179 -4.99 -0.87 -1.89
C ILE A 179 -5.96 -0.28 -2.90
N ASN A 180 -6.57 0.82 -2.52
CA ASN A 180 -7.54 1.55 -3.31
C ASN A 180 -6.99 2.94 -3.61
N ILE A 181 -6.96 3.30 -4.88
CA ILE A 181 -6.44 4.58 -5.37
C ILE A 181 -7.55 5.29 -6.13
N GLU A 182 -7.84 6.50 -5.74
CA GLU A 182 -8.81 7.38 -6.39
C GLU A 182 -8.07 8.55 -7.03
N LEU A 183 -8.19 8.71 -8.33
CA LEU A 183 -7.43 9.65 -9.14
C LEU A 183 -8.35 10.66 -9.82
N GLU A 184 -8.06 11.94 -9.65
CA GLU A 184 -8.62 12.98 -10.50
C GLU A 184 -8.10 12.87 -11.94
N ALA A 185 -8.79 13.47 -12.92
CA ALA A 185 -8.51 13.34 -14.36
C ALA A 185 -7.04 13.65 -14.70
N SER A 186 -6.47 14.70 -14.13
CA SER A 186 -5.11 15.16 -14.43
C SER A 186 -4.02 14.67 -13.48
N SER A 187 -4.39 13.85 -12.49
CA SER A 187 -3.43 13.32 -11.51
C SER A 187 -2.54 12.23 -12.09
N ASN A 188 -1.34 12.08 -11.51
CA ASN A 188 -0.36 11.06 -11.85
C ASN A 188 -0.04 10.23 -10.62
N PHE A 189 -0.01 8.92 -10.75
CA PHE A 189 0.21 7.99 -9.65
C PHE A 189 1.20 6.89 -10.03
N LEU A 190 2.11 6.60 -9.11
CA LEU A 190 3.02 5.46 -9.16
C LEU A 190 2.85 4.62 -7.91
N GLY A 191 2.48 3.35 -8.06
CA GLY A 191 2.41 2.37 -6.97
C GLY A 191 3.48 1.30 -7.14
N ILE A 192 4.21 0.99 -6.08
CA ILE A 192 5.20 -0.09 -6.05
C ILE A 192 4.95 -0.92 -4.80
N GLU A 193 4.83 -2.23 -4.95
CA GLU A 193 4.74 -3.18 -3.85
C GLU A 193 5.65 -4.36 -4.11
N THR A 194 6.54 -4.64 -3.17
CA THR A 194 7.46 -5.77 -3.25
C THR A 194 7.22 -6.73 -2.09
N ILE A 195 7.07 -8.02 -2.41
CA ILE A 195 6.87 -9.09 -1.43
C ILE A 195 8.03 -10.07 -1.52
N ILE A 196 8.67 -10.32 -0.38
CA ILE A 196 9.74 -11.31 -0.22
C ILE A 196 9.17 -12.50 0.53
N PHE A 197 9.16 -13.66 -0.09
CA PHE A 197 8.68 -14.90 0.52
C PHE A 197 9.82 -15.61 1.24
N GLY A 198 9.80 -15.57 2.58
CA GLY A 198 10.78 -16.19 3.46
C GLY A 198 11.99 -15.32 3.79
N ARG A 199 12.61 -15.61 4.91
CA ARG A 199 13.88 -15.01 5.34
C ARG A 199 15.05 -15.79 4.76
N GLN A 200 15.40 -15.53 3.50
CA GLN A 200 16.47 -16.28 2.81
C GLN A 200 17.78 -16.30 3.59
N ALA A 201 18.19 -15.15 4.14
CA ALA A 201 19.42 -15.04 4.95
C ALA A 201 19.42 -15.97 6.19
N MET A 202 18.24 -16.44 6.62
CA MET A 202 18.06 -17.34 7.76
C MET A 202 17.71 -18.78 7.32
N GLY A 203 17.79 -19.09 6.03
CA GLY A 203 17.46 -20.41 5.49
C GLY A 203 15.97 -20.79 5.60
N GLU A 204 15.06 -19.83 5.82
CA GLU A 204 13.65 -20.12 5.97
C GLU A 204 12.99 -20.48 4.64
N ILE A 205 12.32 -21.64 4.61
CA ILE A 205 11.49 -22.09 3.49
C ILE A 205 10.02 -21.90 3.88
N ILE A 206 9.25 -21.18 3.05
CA ILE A 206 7.82 -21.00 3.26
C ILE A 206 7.06 -22.24 2.82
N LYS A 207 6.64 -23.06 3.79
CA LYS A 207 5.84 -24.27 3.53
C LYS A 207 4.36 -23.95 3.38
N LYS A 208 3.82 -23.07 4.26
CA LYS A 208 2.40 -22.73 4.31
C LYS A 208 2.21 -21.22 4.40
N GLY A 209 1.10 -20.74 3.88
CA GLY A 209 0.71 -19.34 4.02
C GLY A 209 -0.53 -19.02 3.21
N SER A 210 -1.03 -17.81 3.38
CA SER A 210 -2.12 -17.24 2.59
C SER A 210 -1.84 -15.77 2.34
N LEU A 211 -1.65 -15.42 1.09
CA LEU A 211 -1.58 -14.05 0.62
C LEU A 211 -2.81 -13.77 -0.25
N ASN A 212 -3.50 -12.69 0.06
CA ASN A 212 -4.64 -12.20 -0.70
C ASN A 212 -4.46 -10.70 -0.85
N ASP A 213 -3.90 -10.29 -2.00
CA ASP A 213 -3.45 -8.94 -2.29
C ASP A 213 -4.23 -8.37 -3.46
N ALA A 214 -4.90 -7.23 -3.27
CA ALA A 214 -5.69 -6.61 -4.31
C ALA A 214 -5.44 -5.11 -4.41
N TRP A 215 -5.39 -4.66 -5.68
CA TRP A 215 -5.35 -3.27 -6.07
C TRP A 215 -6.61 -2.88 -6.83
N GLN A 216 -7.12 -1.68 -6.58
CA GLN A 216 -8.17 -1.06 -7.37
C GLN A 216 -7.78 0.39 -7.64
N ILE A 217 -7.87 0.80 -8.90
CA ILE A 217 -7.60 2.18 -9.31
C ILE A 217 -8.86 2.72 -9.98
N PHE A 218 -9.34 3.80 -9.44
CA PHE A 218 -10.44 4.58 -9.98
C PHE A 218 -9.89 5.88 -10.55
N ARG A 219 -10.45 6.32 -11.68
CA ARG A 219 -10.22 7.64 -12.23
C ARG A 219 -11.58 8.24 -12.58
N GLU A 220 -11.86 9.43 -12.00
CA GLU A 220 -13.17 10.06 -12.11
C GLU A 220 -14.32 9.07 -11.82
N ASP A 221 -14.26 8.42 -10.66
CA ASP A 221 -15.21 7.41 -10.16
C ASP A 221 -15.35 6.12 -11.00
N LYS A 222 -14.60 5.99 -12.09
CA LYS A 222 -14.63 4.80 -12.93
C LYS A 222 -13.48 3.86 -12.55
N LEU A 223 -13.80 2.59 -12.30
CA LEU A 223 -12.77 1.56 -12.12
C LEU A 223 -12.01 1.36 -13.42
N VAL A 224 -10.76 1.82 -13.48
CA VAL A 224 -9.89 1.69 -14.65
C VAL A 224 -8.97 0.48 -14.58
N TYR A 225 -8.63 0.03 -13.35
CA TYR A 225 -7.78 -1.14 -13.15
C TYR A 225 -8.13 -1.87 -11.85
N SER A 226 -8.09 -3.20 -11.91
CA SER A 226 -8.15 -4.07 -10.74
C SER A 226 -7.18 -5.23 -10.92
N ASP A 227 -6.38 -5.51 -9.88
CA ASP A 227 -5.48 -6.66 -9.80
C ASP A 227 -5.75 -7.45 -8.53
N PHE A 228 -5.63 -8.77 -8.63
CA PHE A 228 -5.86 -9.67 -7.51
C PHE A 228 -4.85 -10.80 -7.56
N ASN A 229 -3.92 -10.79 -6.61
CA ASN A 229 -2.90 -11.81 -6.47
C ASN A 229 -3.21 -12.70 -5.27
N GLU A 230 -3.35 -13.99 -5.50
CA GLU A 230 -3.67 -14.97 -4.47
C GLU A 230 -2.66 -16.12 -4.46
N LEU A 231 -2.02 -16.31 -3.32
CA LEU A 231 -1.16 -17.46 -3.03
C LEU A 231 -1.61 -18.12 -1.73
N ASN A 232 -2.16 -19.32 -1.81
CA ASN A 232 -2.71 -20.04 -0.65
C ASN A 232 -2.13 -21.46 -0.54
N GLY A 233 -2.03 -21.97 0.69
CA GLY A 233 -1.65 -23.36 0.98
C GLY A 233 -0.14 -23.60 0.91
N ASN A 234 0.31 -24.53 0.07
CA ASN A 234 1.73 -24.83 -0.10
C ASN A 234 2.42 -23.77 -0.96
N ILE A 235 2.95 -22.73 -0.32
CA ILE A 235 3.61 -21.61 -0.98
C ILE A 235 4.90 -22.06 -1.68
N ASN A 236 5.67 -22.96 -1.07
CA ASN A 236 6.91 -23.45 -1.68
C ASN A 236 6.65 -24.12 -3.04
N TYR A 237 5.59 -24.92 -3.15
CA TYR A 237 5.18 -25.50 -4.43
C TYR A 237 4.85 -24.41 -5.47
N LYS A 238 4.14 -23.36 -5.07
CA LYS A 238 3.79 -22.25 -5.96
C LYS A 238 5.02 -21.43 -6.38
N ILE A 239 5.96 -21.21 -5.48
CA ILE A 239 7.23 -20.54 -5.77
C ILE A 239 8.05 -21.35 -6.79
N SER A 240 8.16 -22.67 -6.59
CA SER A 240 8.94 -23.55 -7.49
C SER A 240 8.26 -23.79 -8.85
N ASN A 241 6.94 -23.57 -8.95
CA ASN A 241 6.19 -23.76 -10.17
C ASN A 241 6.61 -22.77 -11.26
N LYS A 242 7.04 -23.28 -12.43
CA LYS A 242 7.53 -22.47 -13.56
C LYS A 242 6.52 -21.46 -14.09
N ILE A 243 5.22 -21.77 -14.00
CA ILE A 243 4.14 -20.91 -14.50
C ILE A 243 3.80 -19.80 -13.50
N ILE A 244 4.02 -20.01 -12.19
CA ILE A 244 3.63 -19.06 -11.15
C ILE A 244 4.79 -18.11 -10.82
N MET A 245 5.86 -18.62 -10.20
CA MET A 245 6.99 -17.78 -9.77
C MET A 245 8.35 -18.27 -10.32
N ASN A 246 8.37 -19.35 -11.07
CA ASN A 246 9.57 -19.89 -11.71
C ASN A 246 10.78 -20.02 -10.77
N GLY A 247 10.56 -20.44 -9.52
CA GLY A 247 11.60 -20.55 -8.51
C GLY A 247 12.10 -19.24 -7.93
N ASN A 248 11.46 -18.10 -8.25
CA ASN A 248 11.76 -16.81 -7.64
C ASN A 248 10.92 -16.64 -6.36
N ASN A 249 11.51 -16.03 -5.35
CA ASN A 249 10.81 -15.80 -4.07
C ASN A 249 10.55 -14.33 -3.79
N ILE A 250 10.84 -13.46 -4.76
CA ILE A 250 10.53 -12.03 -4.70
C ILE A 250 9.59 -11.71 -5.86
N PHE A 251 8.49 -11.05 -5.51
CA PHE A 251 7.51 -10.52 -6.45
C PHE A 251 7.39 -9.02 -6.26
N CYS A 252 7.63 -8.26 -7.33
CA CYS A 252 7.42 -6.82 -7.33
C CYS A 252 6.35 -6.45 -8.36
N ASN A 253 5.36 -5.69 -7.92
CA ASN A 253 4.28 -5.13 -8.73
C ASN A 253 4.46 -3.62 -8.83
N VAL A 254 4.56 -3.08 -10.04
CA VAL A 254 4.63 -1.65 -10.31
C VAL A 254 3.41 -1.26 -11.14
N ILE A 255 2.72 -0.22 -10.71
CA ILE A 255 1.52 0.30 -11.36
C ILE A 255 1.73 1.79 -11.60
N PHE A 256 1.61 2.22 -12.85
CA PHE A 256 1.72 3.63 -13.20
C PHE A 256 0.45 4.10 -13.94
N SER A 257 -0.15 5.18 -13.47
CA SER A 257 -1.29 5.84 -14.09
C SER A 257 -1.00 7.34 -14.25
N GLY A 258 -0.85 7.81 -15.48
CA GLY A 258 -0.45 9.20 -15.73
C GLY A 258 -0.26 9.50 -17.22
N LYS A 259 0.47 10.56 -17.51
CA LYS A 259 0.77 10.98 -18.89
C LYS A 259 1.84 10.10 -19.54
N LYS A 260 1.92 10.11 -20.87
CA LYS A 260 2.98 9.48 -21.70
C LYS A 260 3.15 7.95 -21.51
N ILE A 261 2.16 7.23 -21.00
CA ILE A 261 2.23 5.79 -20.68
C ILE A 261 2.76 4.95 -21.84
N LYS A 262 2.29 5.16 -23.06
CA LYS A 262 2.72 4.39 -24.25
C LYS A 262 4.22 4.59 -24.55
N ALA A 263 4.74 5.80 -24.33
CA ALA A 263 6.16 6.09 -24.55
C ALA A 263 7.03 5.42 -23.46
N TYR A 264 6.61 5.51 -22.22
CA TYR A 264 7.31 4.86 -21.10
C TYR A 264 7.28 3.34 -21.23
N SER A 265 6.14 2.74 -21.55
CA SER A 265 6.02 1.28 -21.72
C SER A 265 7.00 0.73 -22.77
N ARG A 266 7.20 1.43 -23.90
CA ARG A 266 8.17 1.01 -24.93
C ARG A 266 9.61 1.08 -24.41
N LYS A 267 9.98 2.16 -23.72
CA LYS A 267 11.32 2.32 -23.14
C LYS A 267 11.59 1.25 -22.07
N ILE A 268 10.60 0.99 -21.20
CA ILE A 268 10.70 0.00 -20.13
C ILE A 268 10.81 -1.40 -20.71
N LEU A 269 10.05 -1.75 -21.75
CA LEU A 269 10.17 -3.04 -22.41
C LEU A 269 11.55 -3.24 -23.01
N SER A 270 12.12 -2.20 -23.65
CA SER A 270 13.49 -2.22 -24.15
C SER A 270 14.50 -2.41 -23.02
N TYR A 271 14.32 -1.72 -21.88
CA TYR A 271 15.17 -1.85 -20.71
C TYR A 271 15.12 -3.26 -20.10
N ILE A 272 13.92 -3.83 -19.95
CA ILE A 272 13.71 -5.21 -19.46
C ILE A 272 14.46 -6.21 -20.36
N ASN A 273 14.27 -6.13 -21.66
CA ASN A 273 14.87 -7.05 -22.62
C ASN A 273 16.40 -6.93 -22.68
N LYS A 274 16.93 -5.71 -22.67
CA LYS A 274 18.39 -5.44 -22.69
C LYS A 274 19.10 -6.06 -21.47
N ASN A 275 18.48 -5.97 -20.28
CA ASN A 275 19.08 -6.44 -19.04
C ASN A 275 18.61 -7.85 -18.64
N LYS A 276 17.75 -8.49 -19.45
CA LYS A 276 17.24 -9.85 -19.25
C LYS A 276 16.51 -10.05 -17.91
N TYR A 277 15.87 -9.01 -17.39
CA TYR A 277 15.05 -9.14 -16.18
C TYR A 277 13.89 -10.11 -16.40
N PHE A 278 13.58 -10.90 -15.38
CA PHE A 278 12.38 -11.72 -15.40
C PHE A 278 11.14 -10.86 -15.09
N ALA A 279 10.75 -10.06 -16.07
CA ALA A 279 9.73 -9.03 -15.95
C ALA A 279 8.89 -8.93 -17.21
N GLY A 280 7.67 -8.39 -17.03
CA GLY A 280 6.77 -8.07 -18.12
C GLY A 280 6.05 -6.74 -17.87
N THR A 281 5.70 -6.05 -18.95
CA THR A 281 4.90 -4.82 -18.90
C THR A 281 3.68 -4.90 -19.81
N SER A 282 2.57 -4.33 -19.37
CA SER A 282 1.34 -4.20 -20.15
C SER A 282 0.62 -2.89 -19.86
N ILE A 283 -0.34 -2.54 -20.70
CA ILE A 283 -1.21 -1.37 -20.52
C ILE A 283 -2.66 -1.83 -20.55
N VAL A 284 -3.42 -1.51 -19.50
CA VAL A 284 -4.85 -1.81 -19.39
C VAL A 284 -5.58 -0.52 -19.03
N ASN A 285 -6.52 -0.09 -19.84
CA ASN A 285 -7.36 1.11 -19.63
C ASN A 285 -6.57 2.37 -19.20
N GLY A 286 -5.40 2.62 -19.81
CA GLY A 286 -4.57 3.77 -19.47
C GLY A 286 -3.78 3.61 -18.15
N VAL A 287 -3.65 2.40 -17.65
CA VAL A 287 -2.76 2.05 -16.53
C VAL A 287 -1.67 1.12 -17.04
N MET A 288 -0.41 1.46 -16.80
CA MET A 288 0.74 0.61 -17.10
C MET A 288 1.06 -0.24 -15.89
N ILE A 289 1.23 -1.54 -16.13
CA ILE A 289 1.55 -2.55 -15.14
C ILE A 289 2.89 -3.15 -15.48
N ILE A 290 3.76 -3.33 -14.49
CA ILE A 290 5.01 -4.06 -14.63
C ILE A 290 5.07 -5.06 -13.48
N LYS A 291 5.26 -6.33 -13.81
CA LYS A 291 5.46 -7.41 -12.81
C LYS A 291 6.87 -7.95 -12.97
N VAL A 292 7.59 -8.03 -11.85
CA VAL A 292 8.99 -8.46 -11.81
C VAL A 292 9.12 -9.60 -10.81
N LEU A 293 9.86 -10.63 -11.18
CA LEU A 293 10.23 -11.73 -10.30
C LEU A 293 11.76 -11.76 -10.17
N SER A 294 12.26 -11.99 -8.96
CA SER A 294 13.69 -12.18 -8.70
C SER A 294 13.94 -13.09 -7.50
N LYS A 295 15.19 -13.51 -7.37
CA LYS A 295 15.74 -14.18 -6.18
C LYS A 295 16.59 -13.23 -5.34
N ASP A 296 16.94 -12.07 -5.89
CA ASP A 296 17.77 -11.07 -5.24
C ASP A 296 17.03 -9.72 -5.10
N ILE A 297 16.93 -9.24 -3.88
CA ILE A 297 16.28 -7.96 -3.61
C ILE A 297 17.07 -6.78 -4.18
N ASN A 298 18.39 -6.90 -4.27
CA ASN A 298 19.22 -5.84 -4.86
C ASN A 298 18.95 -5.69 -6.36
N GLU A 299 18.69 -6.80 -7.06
CA GLU A 299 18.25 -6.76 -8.46
C GLU A 299 16.95 -5.96 -8.63
N ILE A 300 15.97 -6.19 -7.74
CA ILE A 300 14.71 -5.42 -7.74
C ILE A 300 14.96 -3.94 -7.48
N ARG A 301 15.81 -3.59 -6.51
CA ARG A 301 16.12 -2.19 -6.17
C ARG A 301 16.84 -1.47 -7.31
N ILE A 302 17.80 -2.12 -7.95
CA ILE A 302 18.47 -1.58 -9.15
C ILE A 302 17.46 -1.41 -10.29
N PHE A 303 16.58 -2.40 -10.50
CA PHE A 303 15.52 -2.31 -11.49
C PHE A 303 14.62 -1.09 -11.24
N LEU A 304 14.17 -0.89 -10.01
CA LEU A 304 13.28 0.21 -9.63
C LEU A 304 13.96 1.58 -9.75
N SER A 305 15.23 1.70 -9.36
CA SER A 305 15.99 2.94 -9.53
C SER A 305 16.06 3.36 -11.00
N ASN A 306 16.50 2.46 -11.87
CA ASN A 306 16.58 2.75 -13.31
C ASN A 306 15.20 2.91 -13.97
N LEU A 307 14.17 2.25 -13.45
CA LEU A 307 12.79 2.44 -13.90
C LEU A 307 12.33 3.88 -13.68
N LEU A 308 12.63 4.46 -12.52
CA LEU A 308 12.25 5.83 -12.19
C LEU A 308 12.98 6.85 -13.08
N ASP A 309 14.24 6.59 -13.47
CA ASP A 309 14.97 7.42 -14.43
C ASP A 309 14.33 7.42 -15.84
N ILE A 310 13.57 6.37 -16.18
CA ILE A 310 12.82 6.28 -17.45
C ILE A 310 11.50 7.03 -17.37
N LEU A 311 10.88 7.08 -16.19
CA LEU A 311 9.60 7.73 -15.94
C LEU A 311 9.73 9.26 -15.86
N ASP A 312 8.69 9.92 -15.42
CA ASP A 312 8.66 11.37 -15.23
C ASP A 312 9.54 11.79 -14.04
N ASN A 313 10.31 12.87 -14.18
CA ASN A 313 11.22 13.40 -13.14
C ASN A 313 10.49 13.79 -11.83
N ASN A 314 9.16 13.89 -11.86
CA ASN A 314 8.35 14.09 -10.65
C ASN A 314 8.24 12.83 -9.78
N PHE A 315 8.76 11.70 -10.22
CA PHE A 315 8.85 10.47 -9.44
C PHE A 315 10.32 10.17 -9.11
N ASN A 316 10.60 9.97 -7.83
CA ASN A 316 11.92 9.55 -7.36
C ASN A 316 11.78 8.58 -6.18
N LEU A 317 12.83 7.80 -5.91
CA LEU A 317 12.85 6.94 -4.73
C LEU A 317 12.90 7.79 -3.46
N PRO A 318 12.08 7.44 -2.44
CA PRO A 318 12.21 8.03 -1.11
C PRO A 318 13.62 7.89 -0.56
N LYS A 319 14.07 8.84 0.28
CA LYS A 319 15.43 8.81 0.87
C LYS A 319 15.71 7.53 1.64
N ILE A 320 14.70 6.95 2.29
CA ILE A 320 14.82 5.70 3.03
C ILE A 320 15.19 4.49 2.15
N TRP A 321 15.02 4.58 0.83
CA TRP A 321 15.44 3.57 -0.14
C TRP A 321 16.91 3.69 -0.55
N SER A 322 17.60 4.77 -0.12
CA SER A 322 19.03 4.96 -0.36
C SER A 322 19.81 4.08 0.62
N PHE A 323 20.44 3.04 0.10
CA PHE A 323 21.30 2.11 0.85
C PHE A 323 22.73 2.24 0.33
#